data_a791486341efd695f77483bb6084eace
#
_entry.id   a791486341efd695f77483bb6084eace
#
_cell.length_a   1.000
_cell.length_b   1.000
_cell.length_c   1.000
_cell.angle_alpha   90.00
_cell.angle_beta   90.00
_cell.angle_gamma   90.00
#
_symmetry.space_group_name_H-M   'P 1'
#
loop_
_entity.id
_entity.type
_entity.pdbx_description
1 polymer ?
#
loop_
_entity_poly.entity_id
_entity_poly.type
_entity_poly.pdbx_seq_one_letter_code
_entity_poly.pdbx_strand_id
1 'polypeptide(L)'
;MVDVIRKTQATRSQALDGQHPEPTPTGSGDIPFRLADFGSLTEALDYAAKGDTGINFYSGRGHLQAVLPYARLRERAVALARRLLALNPARGDRIAITAEMEPDFVVAFFACQYAGLQAVPLPVPTGLGGRQGYEDQLRRVLRSSQARIVLSSEPLLRHLHSAADGLNVSLISTVPDLEARAAAAIEPEPLRPDEPSHVQYSSGSTRNPLGIVISQTALMANARSVGRHGLQLGPEDRAASWLPFYHDMGLIGFLLIPITCQISIDFIHTDGFARRPLQWLRLISQNRCTLAFSPTFGYELCVRRASTAQHLDLDLSAWRAAGIGGELIRPE
;
A
#
# COMPACT_ATOMS: atom_id res chain seq x y z
N MET A 1 -3.38 34.40 -9.30
CA MET A 1 -2.86 33.05 -9.45
C MET A 1 -2.34 32.46 -8.13
N VAL A 2 -1.98 33.27 -7.14
CA VAL A 2 -1.56 32.81 -5.78
C VAL A 2 -2.75 32.51 -4.88
N ASP A 3 -3.91 33.14 -5.08
CA ASP A 3 -5.12 32.93 -4.25
C ASP A 3 -5.94 31.67 -4.60
N VAL A 4 -5.77 31.12 -5.80
CA VAL A 4 -6.42 29.85 -6.19
C VAL A 4 -5.75 28.66 -5.52
N ILE A 5 -4.43 28.72 -5.31
CA ILE A 5 -3.66 27.65 -4.65
C ILE A 5 -3.97 27.57 -3.15
N ARG A 6 -4.29 28.71 -2.51
CA ARG A 6 -4.68 28.71 -1.07
C ARG A 6 -6.08 28.17 -0.82
N LYS A 7 -7.02 28.31 -1.75
CA LYS A 7 -8.38 27.76 -1.59
C LYS A 7 -8.46 26.25 -1.79
N THR A 8 -7.58 25.66 -2.61
CA THR A 8 -7.58 24.20 -2.85
C THR A 8 -6.94 23.41 -1.70
N GLN A 9 -6.09 24.04 -0.89
CA GLN A 9 -5.55 23.39 0.32
C GLN A 9 -6.49 23.45 1.54
N ALA A 10 -7.46 24.39 1.54
CA ALA A 10 -8.40 24.55 2.65
C ALA A 10 -9.61 23.57 2.60
N THR A 11 -9.85 22.90 1.48
CA THR A 11 -11.01 21.98 1.33
C THR A 11 -10.65 20.51 1.63
N ARG A 12 -9.38 20.21 1.94
CA ARG A 12 -8.91 18.84 2.29
C ARG A 12 -8.83 18.55 3.78
N SER A 13 -9.27 19.47 4.63
CA SER A 13 -9.34 19.28 6.07
C SER A 13 -10.76 19.55 6.56
N GLN A 14 -11.69 18.66 6.28
CA GLN A 14 -12.77 18.47 7.23
C GLN A 14 -12.18 17.67 8.39
N ALA A 15 -11.52 18.39 9.29
CA ALA A 15 -11.24 17.95 10.64
C ALA A 15 -12.60 17.64 11.31
N LEU A 16 -12.88 16.38 11.50
CA LEU A 16 -13.76 15.94 12.56
C LEU A 16 -13.08 16.33 13.87
N ASP A 17 -13.68 17.23 14.60
CA ASP A 17 -13.37 17.64 15.97
C ASP A 17 -11.87 17.71 16.33
N GLY A 18 -11.38 18.89 16.63
CA GLY A 18 -10.08 19.33 17.15
C GLY A 18 -9.11 18.35 17.87
N GLN A 19 -9.22 17.06 17.65
CA GLN A 19 -8.31 16.02 18.12
C GLN A 19 -7.35 15.65 17.00
N HIS A 20 -6.05 15.68 17.27
CA HIS A 20 -5.04 15.10 16.39
C HIS A 20 -5.36 13.61 16.21
N PRO A 21 -5.30 13.05 15.00
CA PRO A 21 -5.55 11.63 14.81
C PRO A 21 -4.56 10.83 15.64
N GLU A 22 -5.05 9.82 16.36
CA GLU A 22 -4.21 8.86 17.07
C GLU A 22 -3.95 7.64 16.19
N PRO A 23 -2.76 7.01 16.28
CA PRO A 23 -2.49 5.79 15.52
C PRO A 23 -3.37 4.65 16.03
N THR A 24 -3.70 3.70 15.12
CA THR A 24 -4.39 2.47 15.51
C THR A 24 -3.60 1.71 16.57
N PRO A 25 -4.29 1.01 17.50
CA PRO A 25 -3.62 0.30 18.60
C PRO A 25 -2.75 -0.86 18.10
N THR A 26 -1.89 -1.37 18.97
CA THR A 26 -1.29 -2.68 18.85
C THR A 26 -2.27 -3.70 19.42
N GLY A 27 -2.44 -4.84 18.75
CA GLY A 27 -3.44 -5.83 19.13
C GLY A 27 -4.81 -5.59 18.49
N SER A 28 -5.49 -6.67 18.16
CA SER A 28 -6.74 -6.68 17.39
C SER A 28 -8.00 -6.48 18.24
N GLY A 29 -7.88 -6.04 19.48
CA GLY A 29 -9.02 -5.93 20.41
C GLY A 29 -9.55 -7.31 20.82
N ASP A 30 -10.90 -7.44 20.90
CA ASP A 30 -11.56 -8.65 21.41
C ASP A 30 -11.64 -9.80 20.39
N ILE A 31 -11.16 -9.64 19.16
CA ILE A 31 -11.21 -10.72 18.17
C ILE A 31 -10.06 -11.72 18.36
N PRO A 32 -10.30 -13.04 18.28
CA PRO A 32 -9.23 -14.03 18.32
C PRO A 32 -8.21 -13.82 17.21
N PHE A 33 -6.93 -13.91 17.56
CA PHE A 33 -5.85 -13.79 16.58
C PHE A 33 -5.82 -14.97 15.62
N ARG A 34 -5.70 -14.70 14.30
CA ARG A 34 -5.63 -15.71 13.24
C ARG A 34 -4.42 -15.45 12.33
N LEU A 35 -3.56 -16.43 12.13
CA LEU A 35 -2.35 -16.36 11.31
C LEU A 35 -2.65 -16.67 9.84
N ALA A 36 -3.14 -15.67 9.11
CA ALA A 36 -3.44 -15.77 7.67
C ALA A 36 -4.25 -17.04 7.30
N ASP A 37 -5.13 -17.47 8.19
CA ASP A 37 -5.96 -18.66 8.03
C ASP A 37 -7.29 -18.30 7.35
N PHE A 38 -7.18 -17.86 6.09
CA PHE A 38 -8.29 -17.41 5.25
C PHE A 38 -8.11 -17.92 3.82
N GLY A 39 -9.21 -18.03 3.08
CA GLY A 39 -9.19 -18.43 1.67
C GLY A 39 -8.82 -17.30 0.71
N SER A 40 -9.08 -16.04 1.10
CA SER A 40 -8.86 -14.87 0.27
C SER A 40 -8.50 -13.63 1.07
N LEU A 41 -8.02 -12.58 0.38
CA LEU A 41 -7.75 -11.27 1.00
C LEU A 41 -9.01 -10.60 1.52
N THR A 42 -10.13 -10.75 0.84
CA THR A 42 -11.41 -10.17 1.28
C THR A 42 -11.92 -10.83 2.55
N GLU A 43 -11.82 -12.16 2.66
CA GLU A 43 -12.15 -12.88 3.89
C GLU A 43 -11.25 -12.44 5.05
N ALA A 44 -9.95 -12.26 4.79
CA ALA A 44 -9.02 -11.77 5.79
C ALA A 44 -9.35 -10.34 6.25
N LEU A 45 -9.65 -9.43 5.31
CA LEU A 45 -10.05 -8.05 5.66
C LEU A 45 -11.41 -8.02 6.36
N ASP A 46 -12.39 -8.83 5.95
CA ASP A 46 -13.68 -8.95 6.62
C ASP A 46 -13.54 -9.39 8.08
N TYR A 47 -12.53 -10.22 8.36
CA TYR A 47 -12.21 -10.63 9.73
C TYR A 47 -11.49 -9.52 10.48
N ALA A 48 -10.42 -8.97 9.92
CA ALA A 48 -9.62 -7.90 10.54
C ALA A 48 -10.45 -6.64 10.84
N ALA A 49 -11.46 -6.36 10.00
CA ALA A 49 -12.39 -5.24 10.17
C ALA A 49 -13.30 -5.32 11.41
N LYS A 50 -13.31 -6.45 12.10
CA LYS A 50 -14.05 -6.62 13.38
C LYS A 50 -13.23 -6.19 14.59
N GLY A 51 -11.93 -5.94 14.42
CA GLY A 51 -11.01 -5.49 15.46
C GLY A 51 -10.63 -4.01 15.29
N ASP A 52 -9.66 -3.58 16.09
CA ASP A 52 -9.28 -2.18 16.25
C ASP A 52 -8.02 -1.80 15.46
N THR A 53 -7.34 -2.77 14.84
CA THR A 53 -6.09 -2.55 14.11
C THR A 53 -6.29 -1.89 12.75
N GLY A 54 -5.18 -1.42 12.15
CA GLY A 54 -5.24 -0.73 10.87
C GLY A 54 -3.90 -0.21 10.39
N ILE A 55 -3.95 0.73 9.48
CA ILE A 55 -2.82 1.31 8.78
C ILE A 55 -2.68 2.78 9.16
N ASN A 56 -1.47 3.19 9.51
CA ASN A 56 -1.14 4.56 9.82
C ASN A 56 -0.12 5.10 8.82
N PHE A 57 -0.36 6.29 8.30
CA PHE A 57 0.50 6.93 7.31
C PHE A 57 1.17 8.16 7.92
N TYR A 58 2.49 8.18 7.91
CA TYR A 58 3.31 9.24 8.47
C TYR A 58 4.06 10.01 7.39
N SER A 59 4.14 11.31 7.54
CA SER A 59 5.00 12.15 6.70
C SER A 59 6.49 11.80 6.91
N GLY A 60 7.34 12.22 5.99
CA GLY A 60 8.80 12.13 6.16
C GLY A 60 9.36 12.92 7.35
N ARG A 61 8.52 13.66 8.10
CA ARG A 61 8.87 14.35 9.36
C ARG A 61 8.34 13.61 10.60
N GLY A 62 7.64 12.48 10.41
CA GLY A 62 7.06 11.69 11.48
C GLY A 62 5.70 12.17 12.00
N HIS A 63 5.06 13.11 11.32
CA HIS A 63 3.69 13.51 11.67
C HIS A 63 2.69 12.50 11.09
N LEU A 64 1.78 12.01 11.91
CA LEU A 64 0.66 11.18 11.47
C LEU A 64 -0.24 12.00 10.54
N GLN A 65 -0.40 11.53 9.29
CA GLN A 65 -1.16 12.22 8.24
C GLN A 65 -2.52 11.60 8.03
N ALA A 66 -2.60 10.27 8.11
CA ALA A 66 -3.85 9.54 7.92
C ALA A 66 -3.83 8.25 8.75
N VAL A 67 -5.02 7.86 9.19
CA VAL A 67 -5.31 6.59 9.85
C VAL A 67 -6.40 5.87 9.09
N LEU A 68 -6.17 4.61 8.78
CA LEU A 68 -7.11 3.76 8.05
C LEU A 68 -7.35 2.46 8.83
N PRO A 69 -8.24 2.47 9.84
CA PRO A 69 -8.67 1.26 10.52
C PRO A 69 -9.18 0.23 9.51
N TYR A 70 -8.95 -1.07 9.75
CA TYR A 70 -9.40 -2.11 8.82
C TYR A 70 -10.91 -2.11 8.62
N ALA A 71 -11.70 -1.73 9.63
CA ALA A 71 -13.14 -1.51 9.50
C ALA A 71 -13.46 -0.44 8.44
N ARG A 72 -12.74 0.70 8.48
CA ARG A 72 -12.93 1.79 7.53
C ARG A 72 -12.40 1.45 6.13
N LEU A 73 -11.28 0.72 6.05
CA LEU A 73 -10.77 0.19 4.79
C LEU A 73 -11.81 -0.69 4.11
N ARG A 74 -12.38 -1.64 4.85
CA ARG A 74 -13.43 -2.54 4.33
C ARG A 74 -14.64 -1.75 3.80
N GLU A 75 -15.14 -0.84 4.61
CA GLU A 75 -16.30 0.00 4.25
C GLU A 75 -16.06 0.74 2.93
N ARG A 76 -14.94 1.48 2.83
CA ARG A 76 -14.58 2.25 1.63
C ARG A 76 -14.34 1.33 0.43
N ALA A 77 -13.64 0.20 0.62
CA ALA A 77 -13.34 -0.74 -0.45
C ALA A 77 -14.62 -1.35 -1.07
N VAL A 78 -15.58 -1.77 -0.26
CA VAL A 78 -16.88 -2.28 -0.73
C VAL A 78 -17.69 -1.18 -1.45
N ALA A 79 -17.70 0.03 -0.90
CA ALA A 79 -18.37 1.16 -1.52
C ALA A 79 -17.74 1.54 -2.88
N LEU A 80 -16.41 1.51 -3.00
CA LEU A 80 -15.69 1.78 -4.23
C LEU A 80 -15.85 0.62 -5.24
N ALA A 81 -15.92 -0.63 -4.78
CA ALA A 81 -16.20 -1.80 -5.63
C ALA A 81 -17.51 -1.66 -6.39
N ARG A 82 -18.58 -1.21 -5.73
CA ARG A 82 -19.87 -0.94 -6.39
C ARG A 82 -19.76 0.14 -7.47
N ARG A 83 -18.89 1.12 -7.31
CA ARG A 83 -18.65 2.18 -8.32
C ARG A 83 -17.80 1.67 -9.49
N LEU A 84 -16.83 0.81 -9.22
CA LEU A 84 -16.09 0.12 -10.28
C LEU A 84 -17.02 -0.74 -11.12
N LEU A 85 -17.92 -1.49 -10.49
CA LEU A 85 -18.91 -2.33 -11.20
C LEU A 85 -19.89 -1.50 -12.05
N ALA A 86 -20.19 -0.26 -11.67
CA ALA A 86 -21.01 0.65 -12.48
C ALA A 86 -20.36 1.05 -13.82
N LEU A 87 -19.05 0.81 -13.97
CA LEU A 87 -18.32 1.00 -15.23
C LEU A 87 -18.38 -0.23 -16.17
N ASN A 88 -19.12 -1.27 -15.79
CA ASN A 88 -19.29 -2.52 -16.53
C ASN A 88 -17.97 -3.23 -16.91
N PRO A 89 -17.00 -3.40 -16.00
CA PRO A 89 -15.87 -4.26 -16.26
C PRO A 89 -16.31 -5.73 -16.30
N ALA A 90 -15.64 -6.55 -17.10
CA ALA A 90 -15.79 -7.99 -17.02
C ALA A 90 -15.07 -8.53 -15.76
N ARG A 91 -15.59 -9.63 -15.19
CA ARG A 91 -14.90 -10.31 -14.08
C ARG A 91 -13.48 -10.69 -14.50
N GLY A 92 -12.49 -10.39 -13.64
CA GLY A 92 -11.09 -10.62 -13.95
C GLY A 92 -10.42 -9.51 -14.76
N ASP A 93 -11.15 -8.47 -15.17
CA ASP A 93 -10.54 -7.29 -15.80
C ASP A 93 -9.51 -6.63 -14.86
N ARG A 94 -8.50 -6.01 -15.47
CA ARG A 94 -7.39 -5.40 -14.75
C ARG A 94 -7.61 -3.91 -14.55
N ILE A 95 -7.39 -3.47 -13.33
CA ILE A 95 -7.44 -2.05 -12.92
C ILE A 95 -6.02 -1.64 -12.52
N ALA A 96 -5.44 -0.70 -13.26
CA ALA A 96 -4.14 -0.14 -12.94
C ALA A 96 -4.28 0.93 -11.84
N ILE A 97 -3.41 0.89 -10.83
CA ILE A 97 -3.49 1.79 -9.68
C ILE A 97 -2.08 2.29 -9.36
N THR A 98 -1.83 3.60 -9.38
CA THR A 98 -0.53 4.12 -8.92
C THR A 98 -0.31 3.76 -7.46
N ALA A 99 0.80 3.07 -7.20
CA ALA A 99 1.09 2.49 -5.89
C ALA A 99 1.72 3.53 -4.94
N GLU A 100 1.02 4.65 -4.77
CA GLU A 100 1.38 5.68 -3.80
C GLU A 100 1.10 5.16 -2.39
N MET A 101 1.95 5.56 -1.44
CA MET A 101 1.82 5.14 -0.04
C MET A 101 0.77 6.00 0.67
N GLU A 102 -0.48 5.85 0.22
CA GLU A 102 -1.65 6.62 0.63
C GLU A 102 -2.86 5.72 0.85
N PRO A 103 -3.84 6.11 1.68
CA PRO A 103 -5.07 5.36 1.90
C PRO A 103 -5.79 4.96 0.62
N ASP A 104 -5.83 5.84 -0.38
CA ASP A 104 -6.59 5.64 -1.61
C ASP A 104 -6.07 4.48 -2.45
N PHE A 105 -4.73 4.24 -2.47
CA PHE A 105 -4.18 3.04 -3.10
C PHE A 105 -4.71 1.76 -2.44
N VAL A 106 -4.68 1.71 -1.11
CA VAL A 106 -5.11 0.53 -0.36
C VAL A 106 -6.60 0.27 -0.57
N VAL A 107 -7.41 1.32 -0.52
CA VAL A 107 -8.86 1.24 -0.77
C VAL A 107 -9.14 0.74 -2.19
N ALA A 108 -8.46 1.30 -3.21
CA ALA A 108 -8.64 0.88 -4.60
C ALA A 108 -8.17 -0.57 -4.85
N PHE A 109 -7.06 -0.99 -4.23
CA PHE A 109 -6.57 -2.36 -4.30
C PHE A 109 -7.61 -3.35 -3.76
N PHE A 110 -8.16 -3.10 -2.56
CA PHE A 110 -9.19 -3.96 -1.98
C PHE A 110 -10.55 -3.83 -2.68
N ALA A 111 -10.88 -2.67 -3.23
CA ALA A 111 -12.07 -2.52 -4.08
C ALA A 111 -12.04 -3.46 -5.29
N CYS A 112 -10.87 -3.63 -5.92
CA CYS A 112 -10.69 -4.63 -6.98
C CYS A 112 -10.98 -6.04 -6.46
N GLN A 113 -10.45 -6.41 -5.28
CA GLN A 113 -10.68 -7.73 -4.68
C GLN A 113 -12.18 -8.01 -4.45
N TYR A 114 -12.92 -7.02 -3.92
CA TYR A 114 -14.37 -7.14 -3.71
C TYR A 114 -15.16 -7.14 -5.02
N ALA A 115 -14.71 -6.42 -6.04
CA ALA A 115 -15.40 -6.34 -7.34
C ALA A 115 -15.11 -7.51 -8.28
N GLY A 116 -14.31 -8.50 -7.90
CA GLY A 116 -13.90 -9.59 -8.78
C GLY A 116 -12.91 -9.16 -9.88
N LEU A 117 -12.09 -8.12 -9.61
CA LEU A 117 -11.15 -7.50 -10.54
C LEU A 117 -9.70 -7.70 -10.08
N GLN A 118 -8.75 -7.65 -11.00
CA GLN A 118 -7.34 -7.79 -10.70
C GLN A 118 -6.68 -6.41 -10.57
N ALA A 119 -6.07 -6.13 -9.43
CA ALA A 119 -5.27 -4.92 -9.27
C ALA A 119 -3.93 -5.02 -10.01
N VAL A 120 -3.48 -3.91 -10.59
CA VAL A 120 -2.16 -3.76 -11.21
C VAL A 120 -1.46 -2.57 -10.59
N PRO A 121 -0.66 -2.76 -9.55
CA PRO A 121 0.12 -1.68 -8.95
C PRO A 121 1.10 -1.08 -9.96
N LEU A 122 0.98 0.22 -10.23
CA LEU A 122 1.89 0.98 -11.08
C LEU A 122 3.00 1.62 -10.24
N PRO A 123 4.22 1.72 -10.78
CA PRO A 123 5.29 2.44 -10.10
C PRO A 123 4.94 3.93 -9.95
N VAL A 124 5.53 4.55 -8.92
CA VAL A 124 5.51 6.01 -8.73
C VAL A 124 6.83 6.62 -9.21
N PRO A 125 6.88 7.95 -9.49
CA PRO A 125 8.12 8.59 -9.91
C PRO A 125 9.20 8.47 -8.83
N THR A 126 10.38 7.97 -9.20
CA THR A 126 11.54 7.86 -8.27
C THR A 126 12.56 8.98 -8.46
N GLY A 127 12.29 9.94 -9.35
CA GLY A 127 13.25 10.99 -9.74
C GLY A 127 14.36 10.51 -10.68
N LEU A 128 14.52 9.21 -10.89
CA LEU A 128 15.47 8.61 -11.83
C LEU A 128 14.80 8.47 -13.21
N GLY A 129 15.50 8.86 -14.27
CA GLY A 129 15.00 8.75 -15.65
C GLY A 129 14.15 9.92 -16.15
N GLY A 130 13.87 10.90 -15.32
CA GLY A 130 13.08 12.07 -15.68
C GLY A 130 11.63 11.75 -16.07
N ARG A 131 10.92 12.77 -16.56
CA ARG A 131 9.49 12.67 -16.92
C ARG A 131 9.24 11.63 -18.01
N GLN A 132 9.99 11.70 -19.12
CA GLN A 132 9.79 10.82 -20.27
C GLN A 132 10.03 9.35 -19.91
N GLY A 133 11.11 9.06 -19.17
CA GLY A 133 11.41 7.70 -18.73
C GLY A 133 10.31 7.09 -17.86
N TYR A 134 9.70 7.89 -17.00
CA TYR A 134 8.56 7.46 -16.18
C TYR A 134 7.30 7.20 -17.03
N GLU A 135 6.95 8.11 -17.94
CA GLU A 135 5.79 7.95 -18.84
C GLU A 135 5.97 6.73 -19.76
N ASP A 136 7.19 6.47 -20.27
CA ASP A 136 7.52 5.28 -21.05
C ASP A 136 7.38 3.99 -20.22
N GLN A 137 7.78 4.01 -18.95
CA GLN A 137 7.60 2.89 -18.04
C GLN A 137 6.11 2.61 -17.81
N LEU A 138 5.32 3.63 -17.50
CA LEU A 138 3.86 3.51 -17.35
C LEU A 138 3.22 2.96 -18.62
N ARG A 139 3.57 3.48 -19.79
CA ARG A 139 3.06 3.01 -21.09
C ARG A 139 3.32 1.52 -21.32
N ARG A 140 4.53 1.04 -20.99
CA ARG A 140 4.87 -0.39 -21.12
C ARG A 140 4.02 -1.26 -20.21
N VAL A 141 3.82 -0.85 -18.95
CA VAL A 141 2.99 -1.59 -18.01
C VAL A 141 1.51 -1.58 -18.43
N LEU A 142 0.96 -0.41 -18.81
CA LEU A 142 -0.42 -0.28 -19.26
C LEU A 142 -0.69 -1.14 -20.51
N ARG A 143 0.24 -1.12 -21.48
CA ARG A 143 0.14 -1.96 -22.69
C ARG A 143 0.17 -3.46 -22.36
N SER A 144 1.10 -3.87 -21.49
CA SER A 144 1.26 -5.28 -21.11
C SER A 144 0.11 -5.77 -20.25
N SER A 145 -0.37 -4.96 -19.32
CA SER A 145 -1.47 -5.31 -18.43
C SER A 145 -2.83 -5.30 -19.12
N GLN A 146 -2.97 -4.54 -20.22
CA GLN A 146 -4.26 -4.30 -20.89
C GLN A 146 -5.33 -3.69 -19.95
N ALA A 147 -4.90 -2.99 -18.89
CA ALA A 147 -5.80 -2.34 -17.96
C ALA A 147 -6.62 -1.25 -18.67
N ARG A 148 -7.94 -1.30 -18.56
CA ARG A 148 -8.86 -0.34 -19.20
C ARG A 148 -9.22 0.83 -18.28
N ILE A 149 -9.06 0.65 -16.99
CA ILE A 149 -9.31 1.67 -15.97
C ILE A 149 -8.00 1.91 -15.22
N VAL A 150 -7.68 3.18 -14.99
CA VAL A 150 -6.49 3.61 -14.26
C VAL A 150 -6.91 4.54 -13.13
N LEU A 151 -6.48 4.24 -11.91
CA LEU A 151 -6.72 5.07 -10.73
C LEU A 151 -5.40 5.66 -10.22
N SER A 152 -5.43 6.93 -9.83
CA SER A 152 -4.23 7.66 -9.42
C SER A 152 -4.58 8.86 -8.54
N SER A 153 -3.55 9.50 -7.98
CA SER A 153 -3.71 10.84 -7.41
C SER A 153 -3.70 11.92 -8.48
N GLU A 154 -4.30 13.07 -8.19
CA GLU A 154 -4.38 14.22 -9.08
C GLU A 154 -3.02 14.64 -9.68
N PRO A 155 -1.91 14.74 -8.89
CA PRO A 155 -0.61 15.14 -9.44
C PRO A 155 -0.06 14.24 -10.54
N LEU A 156 -0.44 12.96 -10.57
CA LEU A 156 0.07 11.97 -11.53
C LEU A 156 -0.81 11.78 -12.76
N LEU A 157 -2.04 12.31 -12.78
CA LEU A 157 -2.99 12.13 -13.90
C LEU A 157 -2.40 12.54 -15.25
N ARG A 158 -1.67 13.68 -15.31
CA ARG A 158 -1.03 14.15 -16.54
C ARG A 158 -0.06 13.15 -17.15
N HIS A 159 0.70 12.41 -16.32
CA HIS A 159 1.65 11.39 -16.77
C HIS A 159 0.92 10.16 -17.30
N LEU A 160 -0.18 9.81 -16.66
CA LEU A 160 -1.02 8.69 -17.09
C LEU A 160 -1.75 8.98 -18.38
N HIS A 161 -2.30 10.18 -18.57
CA HIS A 161 -2.89 10.59 -19.85
C HIS A 161 -1.85 10.52 -20.98
N SER A 162 -0.63 11.03 -20.76
CA SER A 162 0.47 10.93 -21.74
C SER A 162 0.85 9.46 -22.01
N ALA A 163 0.96 8.64 -20.96
CA ALA A 163 1.33 7.24 -21.10
C ALA A 163 0.24 6.39 -21.77
N ALA A 164 -1.02 6.71 -21.58
CA ALA A 164 -2.18 5.99 -22.10
C ALA A 164 -2.54 6.36 -23.55
N ASP A 165 -1.93 7.42 -24.10
CA ASP A 165 -2.22 7.86 -25.47
C ASP A 165 -2.03 6.72 -26.47
N GLY A 166 -3.04 6.47 -27.30
CA GLY A 166 -3.08 5.35 -28.26
C GLY A 166 -3.25 3.96 -27.64
N LEU A 167 -3.53 3.84 -26.33
CA LEU A 167 -3.89 2.59 -25.65
C LEU A 167 -5.42 2.51 -25.41
N ASN A 168 -5.94 1.29 -25.22
CA ASN A 168 -7.36 1.07 -24.96
C ASN A 168 -7.69 1.30 -23.46
N VAL A 169 -7.41 2.51 -22.96
CA VAL A 169 -7.80 2.94 -21.61
C VAL A 169 -9.10 3.75 -21.70
N SER A 170 -10.15 3.29 -21.04
CA SER A 170 -11.47 3.90 -21.08
C SER A 170 -11.69 4.95 -19.99
N LEU A 171 -10.96 4.87 -18.89
CA LEU A 171 -11.05 5.82 -17.77
C LEU A 171 -9.70 6.00 -17.09
N ILE A 172 -9.34 7.25 -16.84
CA ILE A 172 -8.29 7.65 -15.90
C ILE A 172 -8.95 8.59 -14.90
N SER A 173 -8.87 8.27 -13.61
CA SER A 173 -9.60 8.99 -12.57
C SER A 173 -8.85 8.96 -11.24
N THR A 174 -9.24 9.81 -10.30
CA THR A 174 -8.85 9.68 -8.91
C THR A 174 -9.85 8.79 -8.14
N VAL A 175 -9.43 8.27 -6.98
CA VAL A 175 -10.35 7.54 -6.09
C VAL A 175 -11.47 8.46 -5.59
N PRO A 176 -11.21 9.70 -5.13
CA PRO A 176 -12.28 10.62 -4.74
C PRO A 176 -13.28 10.92 -5.85
N ASP A 177 -12.81 11.12 -7.10
CA ASP A 177 -13.74 11.36 -8.22
C ASP A 177 -14.60 10.13 -8.52
N LEU A 178 -14.04 8.94 -8.37
CA LEU A 178 -14.79 7.70 -8.54
C LEU A 178 -15.77 7.49 -7.37
N GLU A 179 -15.38 7.81 -6.13
CA GLU A 179 -16.26 7.78 -4.96
C GLU A 179 -17.45 8.74 -5.08
N ALA A 180 -17.32 9.82 -5.82
CA ALA A 180 -18.40 10.77 -6.08
C ALA A 180 -19.42 10.28 -7.14
N ARG A 181 -19.10 9.24 -7.91
CA ARG A 181 -20.02 8.70 -8.94
C ARG A 181 -21.11 7.83 -8.32
N ALA A 182 -22.18 7.62 -9.09
CA ALA A 182 -23.23 6.68 -8.72
C ALA A 182 -22.68 5.25 -8.60
N ALA A 183 -23.11 4.53 -7.58
CA ALA A 183 -22.78 3.12 -7.38
C ALA A 183 -23.72 2.22 -8.17
N ALA A 184 -23.26 1.04 -8.57
CA ALA A 184 -24.15 0.00 -9.10
C ALA A 184 -25.06 -0.54 -7.99
N ALA A 185 -26.29 -0.91 -8.36
CA ALA A 185 -27.21 -1.59 -7.46
C ALA A 185 -26.84 -3.06 -7.19
N ILE A 186 -25.82 -3.58 -7.90
CA ILE A 186 -25.36 -4.96 -7.83
C ILE A 186 -24.44 -5.11 -6.61
N GLU A 187 -24.65 -6.15 -5.82
CA GLU A 187 -23.71 -6.53 -4.76
C GLU A 187 -22.41 -7.05 -5.36
N PRO A 188 -21.25 -6.59 -4.87
CA PRO A 188 -19.97 -7.08 -5.32
C PRO A 188 -19.79 -8.58 -5.03
N GLU A 189 -19.25 -9.30 -5.99
CA GLU A 189 -18.81 -10.69 -5.84
C GLU A 189 -17.29 -10.73 -5.69
N PRO A 190 -16.75 -10.95 -4.49
CA PRO A 190 -15.31 -10.99 -4.27
C PRO A 190 -14.59 -12.03 -5.13
N LEU A 191 -13.29 -11.81 -5.36
CA LEU A 191 -12.42 -12.82 -5.99
C LEU A 191 -12.39 -14.09 -5.14
N ARG A 192 -12.57 -15.24 -5.82
CA ARG A 192 -12.53 -16.55 -5.19
C ARG A 192 -11.08 -17.00 -4.93
N PRO A 193 -10.86 -17.99 -4.05
CA PRO A 193 -9.52 -18.48 -3.73
C PRO A 193 -8.70 -18.97 -4.94
N ASP A 194 -9.36 -19.48 -5.98
CA ASP A 194 -8.74 -19.98 -7.21
C ASP A 194 -8.45 -18.89 -8.25
N GLU A 195 -8.94 -17.66 -8.03
CA GLU A 195 -8.78 -16.55 -8.97
C GLU A 195 -7.50 -15.74 -8.71
N PRO A 196 -6.97 -15.05 -9.73
CA PRO A 196 -5.86 -14.12 -9.58
C PRO A 196 -6.24 -12.90 -8.70
N SER A 197 -5.41 -12.60 -7.71
CA SER A 197 -5.54 -11.42 -6.87
C SER A 197 -5.09 -10.14 -7.58
N HIS A 198 -3.86 -10.16 -8.09
CA HIS A 198 -3.25 -9.00 -8.72
C HIS A 198 -2.13 -9.40 -9.68
N VAL A 199 -1.67 -8.44 -10.47
CA VAL A 199 -0.50 -8.60 -11.34
C VAL A 199 0.63 -7.72 -10.83
N GLN A 200 1.69 -8.36 -10.33
CA GLN A 200 2.89 -7.67 -9.84
C GLN A 200 3.91 -7.55 -10.96
N TYR A 201 4.32 -6.34 -11.29
CA TYR A 201 5.40 -6.12 -12.24
C TYR A 201 6.74 -6.12 -11.55
N SER A 202 7.66 -6.99 -12.02
CA SER A 202 9.02 -7.00 -11.51
C SER A 202 9.78 -5.76 -11.99
N SER A 203 10.67 -5.25 -11.14
CA SER A 203 11.62 -4.17 -11.50
C SER A 203 12.71 -4.63 -12.47
N GLY A 204 12.54 -5.81 -13.08
CA GLY A 204 13.52 -6.54 -13.86
C GLY A 204 14.40 -5.69 -14.78
N SER A 205 15.66 -6.08 -14.87
CA SER A 205 16.70 -5.51 -15.74
C SER A 205 16.42 -5.64 -17.24
N THR A 206 15.27 -6.22 -17.62
CA THR A 206 14.83 -6.41 -19.00
C THR A 206 14.08 -5.20 -19.52
N ARG A 207 14.26 -4.87 -20.80
CA ARG A 207 13.57 -3.76 -21.49
C ARG A 207 12.04 -3.85 -21.42
N ASN A 208 11.48 -5.03 -21.19
CA ASN A 208 10.05 -5.27 -21.07
C ASN A 208 9.71 -5.70 -19.63
N PRO A 209 8.83 -4.98 -18.93
CA PRO A 209 8.40 -5.39 -17.60
C PRO A 209 7.63 -6.71 -17.67
N LEU A 210 8.00 -7.66 -16.81
CA LEU A 210 7.33 -8.94 -16.67
C LEU A 210 6.23 -8.82 -15.61
N GLY A 211 4.97 -9.00 -16.01
CA GLY A 211 3.83 -9.06 -15.10
C GLY A 211 3.65 -10.48 -14.57
N ILE A 212 3.80 -10.66 -13.27
CA ILE A 212 3.59 -11.93 -12.57
C ILE A 212 2.18 -11.93 -12.00
N VAL A 213 1.37 -12.89 -12.43
CA VAL A 213 0.00 -13.09 -11.92
C VAL A 213 0.07 -13.83 -10.59
N ILE A 214 -0.42 -13.20 -9.54
CA ILE A 214 -0.44 -13.77 -8.19
C ILE A 214 -1.87 -14.24 -7.87
N SER A 215 -2.07 -15.54 -7.64
CA SER A 215 -3.37 -16.08 -7.22
C SER A 215 -3.63 -15.84 -5.73
N GLN A 216 -4.92 -15.81 -5.34
CA GLN A 216 -5.32 -15.73 -3.93
C GLN A 216 -4.69 -16.88 -3.13
N THR A 217 -4.77 -18.12 -3.64
CA THR A 217 -4.21 -19.31 -2.99
C THR A 217 -2.70 -19.16 -2.74
N ALA A 218 -1.92 -18.72 -3.75
CA ALA A 218 -0.47 -18.54 -3.59
C ALA A 218 -0.14 -17.44 -2.57
N LEU A 219 -0.89 -16.34 -2.61
CA LEU A 219 -0.73 -15.22 -1.68
C LEU A 219 -1.03 -15.65 -0.24
N MET A 220 -2.16 -16.32 -0.01
CA MET A 220 -2.55 -16.78 1.32
C MET A 220 -1.62 -17.87 1.87
N ALA A 221 -1.12 -18.76 1.00
CA ALA A 221 -0.10 -19.74 1.38
C ALA A 221 1.21 -19.06 1.80
N ASN A 222 1.66 -18.05 1.04
CA ASN A 222 2.84 -17.26 1.37
C ASN A 222 2.65 -16.49 2.69
N ALA A 223 1.52 -15.80 2.85
CA ALA A 223 1.22 -15.05 4.07
C ALA A 223 1.21 -15.96 5.31
N ARG A 224 0.62 -17.15 5.19
CA ARG A 224 0.63 -18.16 6.28
C ARG A 224 2.04 -18.66 6.57
N SER A 225 2.83 -18.94 5.54
CA SER A 225 4.22 -19.39 5.70
C SER A 225 5.08 -18.34 6.39
N VAL A 226 5.02 -17.10 5.93
CA VAL A 226 5.75 -15.98 6.53
C VAL A 226 5.29 -15.71 7.95
N GLY A 227 3.96 -15.64 8.17
CA GLY A 227 3.40 -15.32 9.49
C GLY A 227 3.67 -16.41 10.52
N ARG A 228 3.45 -17.68 10.16
CA ARG A 228 3.56 -18.81 11.11
C ARG A 228 4.98 -19.34 11.29
N HIS A 229 5.71 -19.52 10.19
CA HIS A 229 7.00 -20.22 10.22
C HIS A 229 8.19 -19.25 10.13
N GLY A 230 8.05 -18.16 9.36
CA GLY A 230 9.12 -17.18 9.20
C GLY A 230 9.20 -16.23 10.39
N LEU A 231 8.18 -15.41 10.60
CA LEU A 231 8.19 -14.32 11.58
C LEU A 231 7.55 -14.70 12.92
N GLN A 232 6.80 -15.81 12.98
CA GLN A 232 6.07 -16.26 14.17
C GLN A 232 5.23 -15.10 14.74
N LEU A 233 4.36 -14.52 13.89
CA LEU A 233 3.57 -13.36 14.23
C LEU A 233 2.59 -13.65 15.36
N GLY A 234 2.45 -12.69 16.25
CA GLY A 234 1.52 -12.71 17.39
C GLY A 234 0.66 -11.43 17.46
N PRO A 235 -0.35 -11.43 18.35
CA PRO A 235 -1.25 -10.28 18.49
C PRO A 235 -0.55 -9.01 18.98
N GLU A 236 0.61 -9.14 19.64
CA GLU A 236 1.40 -8.01 20.14
C GLU A 236 2.34 -7.41 19.07
N ASP A 237 2.32 -7.96 17.84
CA ASP A 237 3.17 -7.44 16.79
C ASP A 237 2.60 -6.17 16.17
N ARG A 238 3.53 -5.29 15.81
CA ARG A 238 3.29 -4.05 15.06
C ARG A 238 4.40 -3.87 14.05
N ALA A 239 4.06 -3.54 12.84
CA ALA A 239 5.03 -3.38 11.77
C ALA A 239 5.31 -1.89 11.47
N ALA A 240 6.54 -1.59 10.99
CA ALA A 240 6.87 -0.29 10.42
C ALA A 240 7.58 -0.45 9.09
N SER A 241 7.18 0.31 8.07
CA SER A 241 7.78 0.21 6.74
C SER A 241 7.84 1.56 6.02
N TRP A 242 8.86 1.69 5.16
CA TRP A 242 9.01 2.74 4.16
C TRP A 242 9.05 2.18 2.74
N LEU A 243 8.89 0.85 2.61
CA LEU A 243 9.02 0.14 1.34
C LEU A 243 7.84 0.44 0.41
N PRO A 244 8.09 0.72 -0.87
CA PRO A 244 7.05 1.14 -1.80
C PRO A 244 6.07 0.01 -2.12
N PHE A 245 4.80 0.35 -2.33
CA PHE A 245 3.73 -0.61 -2.61
C PHE A 245 3.77 -1.24 -4.02
N TYR A 246 4.57 -0.70 -4.94
CA TYR A 246 4.80 -1.36 -6.23
C TYR A 246 5.86 -2.47 -6.16
N HIS A 247 6.49 -2.67 -5.00
CA HIS A 247 7.46 -3.72 -4.73
C HIS A 247 6.85 -4.81 -3.85
N ASP A 248 7.18 -6.08 -4.09
CA ASP A 248 6.63 -7.25 -3.39
C ASP A 248 6.83 -7.19 -1.87
N MET A 249 8.01 -6.82 -1.39
CA MET A 249 8.29 -6.69 0.04
C MET A 249 7.43 -5.60 0.69
N GLY A 250 7.18 -4.47 0.00
CA GLY A 250 6.29 -3.41 0.49
C GLY A 250 4.82 -3.81 0.41
N LEU A 251 4.36 -4.33 -0.73
CA LEU A 251 2.97 -4.71 -0.92
C LEU A 251 2.62 -5.98 -0.15
N ILE A 252 3.29 -7.10 -0.45
CA ILE A 252 2.93 -8.38 0.14
C ILE A 252 3.41 -8.43 1.60
N GLY A 253 4.69 -8.12 1.83
CA GLY A 253 5.31 -8.25 3.15
C GLY A 253 4.74 -7.29 4.20
N PHE A 254 4.54 -6.02 3.83
CA PHE A 254 4.19 -4.98 4.80
C PHE A 254 2.79 -4.38 4.66
N LEU A 255 2.05 -4.65 3.57
CA LEU A 255 0.65 -4.26 3.50
C LEU A 255 -0.28 -5.46 3.67
N LEU A 256 -0.14 -6.48 2.83
CA LEU A 256 -1.13 -7.57 2.80
C LEU A 256 -0.97 -8.56 3.95
N ILE A 257 0.26 -8.96 4.33
CA ILE A 257 0.48 -9.87 5.46
C ILE A 257 -0.02 -9.30 6.80
N PRO A 258 0.28 -8.03 7.17
CA PRO A 258 -0.28 -7.42 8.37
C PRO A 258 -1.81 -7.48 8.43
N ILE A 259 -2.50 -7.20 7.32
CA ILE A 259 -3.98 -7.31 7.26
C ILE A 259 -4.43 -8.74 7.51
N THR A 260 -3.78 -9.73 6.88
CA THR A 260 -4.14 -11.15 7.04
C THR A 260 -3.85 -11.70 8.44
N CYS A 261 -3.04 -10.99 9.21
CA CYS A 261 -2.69 -11.34 10.60
C CYS A 261 -3.24 -10.34 11.62
N GLN A 262 -4.16 -9.47 11.25
CA GLN A 262 -4.84 -8.48 12.09
C GLN A 262 -3.88 -7.64 12.95
N ILE A 263 -2.70 -7.29 12.45
CA ILE A 263 -1.73 -6.44 13.13
C ILE A 263 -1.69 -5.03 12.52
N SER A 264 -1.42 -4.03 13.35
CA SER A 264 -1.27 -2.65 12.87
C SER A 264 0.07 -2.43 12.18
N ILE A 265 0.05 -1.51 11.21
CA ILE A 265 1.25 -1.10 10.51
C ILE A 265 1.37 0.41 10.38
N ASP A 266 2.59 0.91 10.51
CA ASP A 266 3.00 2.29 10.36
C ASP A 266 3.84 2.48 9.11
N PHE A 267 3.35 3.29 8.16
CA PHE A 267 4.08 3.64 6.94
C PHE A 267 4.66 5.04 7.02
N ILE A 268 5.91 5.18 6.59
CA ILE A 268 6.52 6.46 6.27
C ILE A 268 6.84 6.50 4.77
N HIS A 269 6.49 7.59 4.10
CA HIS A 269 6.72 7.72 2.67
C HIS A 269 8.16 7.42 2.27
N THR A 270 8.36 6.67 1.19
CA THR A 270 9.68 6.23 0.70
C THR A 270 10.62 7.40 0.45
N ASP A 271 10.14 8.50 -0.15
CA ASP A 271 10.93 9.72 -0.37
C ASP A 271 11.23 10.46 0.94
N GLY A 272 10.32 10.37 1.91
CA GLY A 272 10.52 10.87 3.27
C GLY A 272 11.64 10.13 3.99
N PHE A 273 11.65 8.80 3.88
CA PHE A 273 12.74 7.96 4.39
C PHE A 273 14.07 8.32 3.72
N ALA A 274 14.12 8.41 2.40
CA ALA A 274 15.35 8.71 1.66
C ALA A 274 15.99 10.05 2.11
N ARG A 275 15.16 11.04 2.43
CA ARG A 275 15.63 12.36 2.92
C ARG A 275 15.99 12.34 4.41
N ARG A 276 15.27 11.56 5.23
CA ARG A 276 15.37 11.52 6.70
C ARG A 276 15.29 10.09 7.22
N PRO A 277 16.30 9.24 6.97
CA PRO A 277 16.22 7.81 7.31
C PRO A 277 16.06 7.55 8.81
N LEU A 278 16.61 8.39 9.69
CA LEU A 278 16.44 8.25 11.13
C LEU A 278 14.99 8.40 11.60
N GLN A 279 14.12 8.98 10.77
CA GLN A 279 12.71 9.09 11.12
C GLN A 279 12.02 7.72 11.17
N TRP A 280 12.46 6.76 10.36
CA TRP A 280 12.00 5.38 10.43
C TRP A 280 12.37 4.71 11.77
N LEU A 281 13.62 4.91 12.26
CA LEU A 281 14.03 4.39 13.56
C LEU A 281 13.26 5.06 14.71
N ARG A 282 13.00 6.37 14.60
CA ARG A 282 12.14 7.08 15.57
C ARG A 282 10.73 6.54 15.59
N LEU A 283 10.15 6.27 14.43
CA LEU A 283 8.81 5.68 14.32
C LEU A 283 8.76 4.29 14.98
N ILE A 284 9.77 3.43 14.72
CA ILE A 284 9.91 2.12 15.37
C ILE A 284 9.98 2.27 16.89
N SER A 285 10.80 3.20 17.37
CA SER A 285 10.98 3.47 18.80
C SER A 285 9.69 3.99 19.46
N GLN A 286 9.08 5.02 18.88
CA GLN A 286 7.91 5.69 19.44
C GLN A 286 6.66 4.78 19.50
N ASN A 287 6.43 4.02 18.43
CA ASN A 287 5.25 3.15 18.32
C ASN A 287 5.55 1.71 18.76
N ARG A 288 6.77 1.46 19.31
CA ARG A 288 7.22 0.14 19.77
C ARG A 288 7.02 -0.95 18.73
N CYS A 289 7.36 -0.64 17.44
CA CYS A 289 7.20 -1.59 16.37
C CYS A 289 8.13 -2.78 16.55
N THR A 290 7.60 -3.97 16.33
CA THR A 290 8.32 -5.23 16.54
C THR A 290 8.94 -5.76 15.26
N LEU A 291 8.46 -5.31 14.09
CA LEU A 291 8.84 -5.82 12.78
C LEU A 291 9.16 -4.66 11.84
N ALA A 292 10.35 -4.68 11.25
CA ALA A 292 10.68 -3.72 10.20
C ALA A 292 11.83 -4.27 9.34
N PHE A 293 11.68 -4.19 8.01
CA PHE A 293 12.63 -4.74 7.05
C PHE A 293 13.09 -3.66 6.09
N SER A 294 14.28 -3.84 5.55
CA SER A 294 14.87 -2.93 4.58
C SER A 294 15.88 -3.65 3.71
N PRO A 295 16.12 -3.21 2.47
CA PRO A 295 17.36 -3.51 1.78
C PRO A 295 18.58 -2.98 2.56
N THR A 296 19.77 -3.53 2.30
CA THR A 296 21.02 -3.16 2.97
C THR A 296 21.27 -1.65 2.96
N PHE A 297 21.05 -1.01 1.80
CA PHE A 297 21.27 0.44 1.67
C PHE A 297 20.42 1.28 2.64
N GLY A 298 19.22 0.81 3.01
CA GLY A 298 18.37 1.53 3.95
C GLY A 298 18.96 1.56 5.36
N TYR A 299 19.53 0.44 5.81
CA TYR A 299 20.28 0.39 7.08
C TYR A 299 21.54 1.25 7.02
N GLU A 300 22.29 1.19 5.91
CA GLU A 300 23.47 2.04 5.69
C GLU A 300 23.13 3.53 5.77
N LEU A 301 22.02 3.96 5.18
CA LEU A 301 21.56 5.35 5.27
C LEU A 301 21.28 5.74 6.73
N CYS A 302 20.66 4.85 7.50
CA CYS A 302 20.42 5.10 8.93
C CYS A 302 21.74 5.23 9.70
N VAL A 303 22.70 4.30 9.51
CA VAL A 303 24.01 4.33 10.17
C VAL A 303 24.78 5.61 9.83
N ARG A 304 24.86 5.99 8.56
CA ARG A 304 25.54 7.23 8.12
C ARG A 304 24.93 8.49 8.75
N ARG A 305 23.61 8.51 8.92
CA ARG A 305 22.95 9.66 9.56
C ARG A 305 23.05 9.64 11.07
N ALA A 306 23.05 8.45 11.68
CA ALA A 306 23.22 8.30 13.12
C ALA A 306 24.60 8.75 13.57
N SER A 307 25.67 8.46 12.80
CA SER A 307 27.04 8.87 13.12
C SER A 307 27.26 10.39 13.17
N THR A 308 26.36 11.16 12.53
CA THR A 308 26.42 12.63 12.52
C THR A 308 25.38 13.30 13.43
N ALA A 309 24.49 12.51 14.05
CA ALA A 309 23.46 13.02 14.96
C ALA A 309 24.04 13.29 16.34
N GLN A 310 23.81 14.49 16.89
CA GLN A 310 24.34 14.88 18.21
C GLN A 310 23.62 14.17 19.37
N HIS A 311 22.32 13.91 19.22
CA HIS A 311 21.51 13.19 20.20
C HIS A 311 20.50 12.31 19.48
N LEU A 312 20.59 11.01 19.67
CA LEU A 312 19.66 10.02 19.12
C LEU A 312 19.12 9.18 20.28
N ASP A 313 18.00 9.65 20.85
CA ASP A 313 17.29 8.93 21.91
C ASP A 313 16.30 7.97 21.24
N LEU A 314 16.66 6.68 21.21
CA LEU A 314 15.87 5.62 20.58
C LEU A 314 15.80 4.41 21.53
N ASP A 315 14.58 3.97 21.83
CA ASP A 315 14.35 2.65 22.41
C ASP A 315 13.91 1.66 21.33
N LEU A 316 14.83 0.85 20.85
CA LEU A 316 14.58 -0.18 19.84
C LEU A 316 14.38 -1.57 20.47
N SER A 317 14.22 -1.69 21.77
CA SER A 317 14.11 -2.98 22.49
C SER A 317 12.90 -3.79 22.09
N ALA A 318 11.84 -3.17 21.56
CA ALA A 318 10.67 -3.86 21.05
C ALA A 318 10.90 -4.49 19.66
N TRP A 319 11.88 -4.02 18.89
CA TRP A 319 12.14 -4.46 17.52
C TRP A 319 12.76 -5.86 17.49
N ARG A 320 11.93 -6.89 17.45
CA ARG A 320 12.35 -8.30 17.53
C ARG A 320 12.78 -8.91 16.20
N ALA A 321 12.29 -8.39 15.07
CA ALA A 321 12.63 -8.89 13.74
C ALA A 321 13.06 -7.74 12.82
N ALA A 322 14.37 -7.65 12.58
CA ALA A 322 15.01 -6.76 11.63
C ALA A 322 15.40 -7.57 10.40
N GLY A 323 14.68 -7.42 9.28
CA GLY A 323 14.94 -8.20 8.08
C GLY A 323 15.74 -7.44 7.03
N ILE A 324 16.62 -8.15 6.32
CA ILE A 324 17.37 -7.62 5.18
C ILE A 324 17.03 -8.45 3.96
N GLY A 325 16.67 -7.78 2.85
CA GLY A 325 16.34 -8.48 1.60
C GLY A 325 16.11 -7.55 0.42
N GLY A 326 15.71 -8.15 -0.72
CA GLY A 326 15.43 -7.42 -1.95
C GLY A 326 16.66 -7.06 -2.79
N GLU A 327 17.87 -7.40 -2.32
CA GLU A 327 19.14 -7.23 -3.04
C GLU A 327 20.18 -8.24 -2.56
N LEU A 328 21.36 -8.24 -3.19
CA LEU A 328 22.49 -9.07 -2.76
C LEU A 328 22.95 -8.60 -1.37
N ILE A 329 22.83 -9.49 -0.37
CA ILE A 329 23.31 -9.22 0.98
C ILE A 329 24.83 -9.40 0.99
N ARG A 330 25.53 -8.34 1.41
CA ARG A 330 26.99 -8.38 1.61
C ARG A 330 27.27 -8.70 3.07
N PRO A 331 28.01 -9.78 3.38
CA PRO A 331 28.26 -10.20 4.75
C PRO A 331 29.32 -9.37 5.50
N GLU A 332 29.92 -8.35 4.85
CA GLU A 332 30.99 -7.50 5.43
C GLU A 332 30.43 -6.29 6.16
#